data_bbb084b8566af17cb7bdf5d20b662679
#
_entry.id   bbb084b8566af17cb7bdf5d20b662679
#
_cell.length_a   1.000
_cell.length_b   1.000
_cell.length_c   1.000
_cell.angle_alpha   90.00
_cell.angle_beta   90.00
_cell.angle_gamma   90.00
#
_symmetry.space_group_name_H-M   'P 1'
#
loop_
_entity.id
_entity.type
_entity.pdbx_description
1 polymer ?
#
loop_
_entity_poly.entity_id
_entity_poly.type
_entity_poly.pdbx_seq_one_letter_code
_entity_poly.pdbx_strand_id
1 'polypeptide(L)'
;MKFNKNDLQESKAFKILQKYWLYIVVATAIIVVAISSISIYREEVLEIDPDVNHVQQDTLYFAATSIDTLNPVVSSSEDTFYISKLIYNSLFDYTDDLNVQPELAESYEVNTDRAYVDITLKDGVLWHDGTELTAGDVRFTVNAIKSYGSEGIYYEAVSKINSVTVQGDKTLRIYFRNNTDCSLDALTFPILPEDQYSSTRSLINTTDDFEPVGTGQYKFASYDYLEALNLSPKNSTSAQRQPTA
;
A
#
# COMPACT_ATOMS: atom_id res chain seq x y z
N MET A 1 1.96 67.71 -39.77
CA MET A 1 3.36 67.38 -39.44
C MET A 1 3.68 66.08 -40.15
N LYS A 2 4.50 66.13 -41.24
CA LYS A 2 4.95 64.93 -41.94
C LYS A 2 6.18 64.36 -41.16
N PHE A 3 6.03 63.25 -40.48
CA PHE A 3 7.17 62.56 -39.91
C PHE A 3 8.10 62.11 -41.04
N ASN A 4 9.31 62.63 -41.04
CA ASN A 4 10.33 62.26 -42.02
C ASN A 4 10.93 60.89 -41.60
N LYS A 5 10.83 59.87 -42.45
CA LYS A 5 11.35 58.51 -42.25
C LYS A 5 12.87 58.53 -41.99
N ASN A 6 13.59 59.54 -42.38
CA ASN A 6 15.02 59.62 -42.21
C ASN A 6 15.48 60.00 -40.80
N ASP A 7 14.65 60.67 -39.99
CA ASP A 7 14.99 61.08 -38.63
C ASP A 7 14.94 59.92 -37.65
N LEU A 8 14.24 58.83 -37.98
CA LEU A 8 14.17 57.59 -37.18
C LEU A 8 15.42 56.69 -37.34
N GLN A 9 16.09 56.79 -38.54
CA GLN A 9 17.28 55.94 -38.80
C GLN A 9 18.55 56.44 -38.09
N GLU A 10 18.59 57.71 -37.70
CA GLU A 10 19.78 58.28 -37.06
C GLU A 10 19.77 58.27 -35.53
N SER A 11 18.67 57.91 -34.90
CA SER A 11 18.63 57.84 -33.46
C SER A 11 19.51 56.68 -32.94
N LYS A 12 20.39 56.96 -31.96
CA LYS A 12 21.25 55.97 -31.32
C LYS A 12 20.43 54.78 -30.79
N ALA A 13 19.20 55.03 -30.38
CA ALA A 13 18.26 54.05 -29.90
C ALA A 13 17.84 53.06 -31.00
N PHE A 14 17.60 53.52 -32.24
CA PHE A 14 17.21 52.65 -33.36
C PHE A 14 18.35 51.71 -33.79
N LYS A 15 19.59 52.23 -33.82
CA LYS A 15 20.77 51.39 -34.13
C LYS A 15 21.03 50.33 -33.08
N ILE A 16 20.79 50.62 -31.79
CA ILE A 16 20.87 49.66 -30.69
C ILE A 16 19.75 48.63 -30.81
N LEU A 17 18.53 49.06 -31.09
CA LEU A 17 17.38 48.16 -31.28
C LEU A 17 17.61 47.18 -32.45
N GLN A 18 18.15 47.66 -33.57
CA GLN A 18 18.46 46.85 -34.74
C GLN A 18 19.57 45.82 -34.45
N LYS A 19 20.60 46.21 -33.67
CA LYS A 19 21.69 45.31 -33.27
C LYS A 19 21.23 44.19 -32.36
N TYR A 20 20.29 44.45 -31.46
CA TYR A 20 19.82 43.50 -30.49
C TYR A 20 18.45 42.89 -30.80
N TRP A 21 17.85 43.25 -31.95
CA TRP A 21 16.52 42.82 -32.37
C TRP A 21 16.34 41.29 -32.28
N LEU A 22 17.31 40.54 -32.81
CA LEU A 22 17.27 39.10 -32.82
C LEU A 22 17.23 38.51 -31.38
N TYR A 23 18.03 39.09 -30.48
CA TYR A 23 18.07 38.64 -29.07
C TYR A 23 16.76 38.98 -28.36
N ILE A 24 16.14 40.13 -28.66
CA ILE A 24 14.86 40.51 -28.09
C ILE A 24 13.75 39.52 -28.56
N VAL A 25 13.75 39.19 -29.85
CA VAL A 25 12.76 38.24 -30.42
C VAL A 25 12.94 36.84 -29.81
N VAL A 26 14.18 36.37 -29.68
CA VAL A 26 14.46 35.07 -29.06
C VAL A 26 14.08 35.08 -27.57
N ALA A 27 14.42 36.13 -26.83
CA ALA A 27 14.05 36.26 -25.43
C ALA A 27 12.53 36.26 -25.19
N THR A 28 11.79 37.03 -26.03
CA THR A 28 10.32 37.05 -25.96
C THR A 28 9.69 35.71 -26.33
N ALA A 29 10.23 35.01 -27.30
CA ALA A 29 9.78 33.65 -27.64
C ALA A 29 9.98 32.66 -26.49
N ILE A 30 11.15 32.70 -25.83
CA ILE A 30 11.43 31.86 -24.65
C ILE A 30 10.46 32.18 -23.50
N ILE A 31 10.20 33.46 -23.25
CA ILE A 31 9.25 33.87 -22.20
C ILE A 31 7.83 33.36 -22.50
N VAL A 32 7.38 33.48 -23.77
CA VAL A 32 6.06 32.98 -24.18
C VAL A 32 5.95 31.46 -24.02
N VAL A 33 7.00 30.71 -24.41
CA VAL A 33 7.04 29.24 -24.20
C VAL A 33 7.04 28.89 -22.72
N ALA A 34 7.80 29.61 -21.90
CA ALA A 34 7.82 29.38 -20.45
C ALA A 34 6.45 29.68 -19.80
N ILE A 35 5.79 30.75 -20.18
CA ILE A 35 4.45 31.13 -19.68
C ILE A 35 3.41 30.06 -20.11
N SER A 36 3.44 29.66 -21.39
CA SER A 36 2.51 28.62 -21.89
C SER A 36 2.75 27.26 -21.22
N SER A 37 4.00 26.88 -20.99
CA SER A 37 4.32 25.66 -20.26
C SER A 37 3.85 25.70 -18.81
N ILE A 38 3.99 26.85 -18.14
CA ILE A 38 3.48 27.07 -16.78
C ILE A 38 1.95 27.03 -16.75
N SER A 39 1.27 27.61 -17.78
CA SER A 39 -0.19 27.55 -17.87
C SER A 39 -0.71 26.13 -18.08
N ILE A 40 -0.08 25.37 -18.98
CA ILE A 40 -0.43 23.97 -19.23
C ILE A 40 -0.20 23.14 -17.95
N TYR A 41 0.96 23.32 -17.30
CA TYR A 41 1.26 22.63 -16.04
C TYR A 41 0.28 23.03 -14.91
N ARG A 42 -0.22 24.26 -14.92
CA ARG A 42 -1.21 24.74 -13.95
C ARG A 42 -2.60 24.18 -14.21
N GLU A 43 -2.99 23.97 -15.46
CA GLU A 43 -4.27 23.33 -15.80
C GLU A 43 -4.25 21.83 -15.49
N GLU A 44 -3.15 21.12 -15.77
CA GLU A 44 -3.01 19.69 -15.42
C GLU A 44 -2.89 19.43 -13.91
N VAL A 45 -2.23 20.33 -13.16
CA VAL A 45 -2.01 20.15 -11.71
C VAL A 45 -3.11 20.77 -10.85
N LEU A 46 -3.95 21.65 -11.42
CA LEU A 46 -4.99 22.40 -10.70
C LEU A 46 -6.42 22.13 -11.17
N GLU A 47 -6.68 21.13 -11.99
CA GLU A 47 -7.99 20.47 -11.96
C GLU A 47 -8.07 19.61 -10.69
N ILE A 48 -7.85 20.24 -9.56
CA ILE A 48 -8.49 19.84 -8.32
C ILE A 48 -9.95 20.20 -8.54
N ASP A 49 -10.74 19.18 -8.83
CA ASP A 49 -12.19 19.25 -8.92
C ASP A 49 -12.70 20.11 -7.75
N PRO A 50 -13.34 21.28 -7.99
CA PRO A 50 -13.88 22.08 -6.90
C PRO A 50 -14.98 21.37 -6.10
N ASP A 51 -15.48 20.21 -6.57
CA ASP A 51 -16.34 19.30 -5.81
C ASP A 51 -15.61 18.42 -4.78
N VAL A 52 -14.27 18.40 -4.75
CA VAL A 52 -13.48 17.75 -3.67
C VAL A 52 -13.70 18.43 -2.30
N ASN A 53 -14.41 19.54 -2.21
CA ASN A 53 -14.82 20.13 -0.94
C ASN A 53 -15.91 19.36 -0.16
N HIS A 54 -16.39 18.23 -0.69
CA HIS A 54 -17.08 17.22 0.08
C HIS A 54 -16.14 16.03 0.37
N VAL A 55 -14.94 16.29 0.90
CA VAL A 55 -14.20 15.30 1.66
C VAL A 55 -15.15 14.82 2.75
N GLN A 56 -15.82 13.69 2.52
CA GLN A 56 -16.42 12.96 3.63
C GLN A 56 -15.27 12.79 4.62
N GLN A 57 -15.47 13.26 5.84
CA GLN A 57 -14.46 13.35 6.91
C GLN A 57 -13.81 11.97 7.23
N ASP A 58 -14.26 10.91 6.57
CA ASP A 58 -13.91 9.52 6.79
C ASP A 58 -13.13 8.88 5.60
N THR A 59 -12.69 9.65 4.59
CA THR A 59 -11.95 9.11 3.44
C THR A 59 -10.50 9.53 3.50
N LEU A 60 -9.60 8.55 3.60
CA LEU A 60 -8.15 8.73 3.49
C LEU A 60 -7.70 8.40 2.06
N TYR A 61 -7.08 9.38 1.41
CA TYR A 61 -6.44 9.18 0.11
C TYR A 61 -4.98 8.81 0.29
N PHE A 62 -4.59 7.71 -0.28
CA PHE A 62 -3.22 7.21 -0.26
C PHE A 62 -2.73 7.07 -1.70
N ALA A 63 -1.58 7.67 -2.02
CA ALA A 63 -0.97 7.53 -3.33
C ALA A 63 -0.12 6.26 -3.39
N ALA A 64 -0.47 5.34 -4.28
CA ALA A 64 0.32 4.16 -4.61
C ALA A 64 0.94 4.33 -6.00
N THR A 65 2.18 3.93 -6.16
CA THR A 65 2.94 4.11 -7.41
C THR A 65 3.05 2.83 -8.22
N SER A 66 3.00 1.67 -7.58
CA SER A 66 3.23 0.37 -8.21
C SER A 66 2.65 -0.78 -7.39
N ILE A 67 1.36 -1.06 -7.58
CA ILE A 67 0.74 -2.26 -7.04
C ILE A 67 0.93 -3.38 -8.09
N ASP A 68 1.76 -4.38 -7.78
CA ASP A 68 1.97 -5.55 -8.63
C ASP A 68 0.83 -6.56 -8.47
N THR A 69 0.36 -6.77 -7.25
CA THR A 69 -0.81 -7.58 -6.89
C THR A 69 -1.27 -7.21 -5.49
N LEU A 70 -2.54 -7.46 -5.17
CA LEU A 70 -3.06 -7.33 -3.80
C LEU A 70 -2.80 -8.57 -2.92
N ASN A 71 -2.23 -9.64 -3.50
CA ASN A 71 -1.86 -10.85 -2.77
C ASN A 71 -0.52 -10.65 -2.04
N PRO A 72 -0.50 -10.50 -0.71
CA PRO A 72 0.72 -10.17 0.02
C PRO A 72 1.76 -11.30 0.03
N VAL A 73 1.36 -12.54 -0.29
CA VAL A 73 2.29 -13.69 -0.31
C VAL A 73 3.23 -13.61 -1.51
N VAL A 74 2.74 -13.14 -2.65
CA VAL A 74 3.49 -13.15 -3.92
C VAL A 74 3.94 -11.76 -4.36
N SER A 75 3.49 -10.70 -3.69
CA SER A 75 3.90 -9.33 -3.98
C SER A 75 5.37 -9.09 -3.65
N SER A 76 6.00 -8.27 -4.47
CA SER A 76 7.31 -7.67 -4.22
C SER A 76 7.23 -6.14 -4.05
N SER A 77 6.01 -5.58 -4.09
CA SER A 77 5.74 -4.14 -4.04
C SER A 77 5.71 -3.61 -2.61
N GLU A 78 6.38 -2.48 -2.38
CA GLU A 78 6.31 -1.73 -1.13
C GLU A 78 4.91 -1.16 -0.89
N ASP A 79 4.21 -0.73 -1.95
CA ASP A 79 2.82 -0.24 -1.84
C ASP A 79 1.88 -1.35 -1.34
N THR A 80 2.02 -2.58 -1.85
CA THR A 80 1.23 -3.72 -1.36
C THR A 80 1.57 -4.04 0.10
N PHE A 81 2.80 -3.85 0.54
CA PHE A 81 3.16 -3.99 1.96
C PHE A 81 2.35 -3.03 2.84
N TYR A 82 2.28 -1.74 2.51
CA TYR A 82 1.52 -0.75 3.30
C TYR A 82 0.01 -0.99 3.21
N ILE A 83 -0.51 -1.33 2.03
CA ILE A 83 -1.93 -1.67 1.83
C ILE A 83 -2.31 -2.89 2.67
N SER A 84 -1.47 -3.92 2.68
CA SER A 84 -1.75 -5.13 3.45
C SER A 84 -1.84 -4.87 4.96
N LYS A 85 -1.13 -3.88 5.51
CA LYS A 85 -1.27 -3.45 6.90
C LYS A 85 -2.64 -2.84 7.25
N LEU A 86 -3.37 -2.33 6.27
CA LEU A 86 -4.74 -1.82 6.47
C LEU A 86 -5.78 -2.95 6.48
N ILE A 87 -5.53 -4.00 5.71
CA ILE A 87 -6.48 -5.09 5.45
C ILE A 87 -6.27 -6.27 6.40
N TYR A 88 -5.01 -6.60 6.70
CA TYR A 88 -4.63 -7.77 7.50
C TYR A 88 -4.00 -7.36 8.82
N ASN A 89 -4.18 -8.20 9.84
CA ASN A 89 -3.39 -8.16 11.04
C ASN A 89 -2.32 -9.27 11.02
N SER A 90 -1.32 -9.09 11.88
CA SER A 90 -0.22 -10.02 12.10
C SER A 90 -0.32 -10.63 13.50
N LEU A 91 0.46 -11.65 13.80
CA LEU A 91 0.54 -12.15 15.19
C LEU A 91 1.07 -11.08 16.14
N PHE A 92 2.07 -10.33 15.67
CA PHE A 92 2.70 -9.21 16.36
C PHE A 92 2.85 -8.04 15.39
N ASP A 93 2.86 -6.82 15.90
CA ASP A 93 3.14 -5.62 15.12
C ASP A 93 4.07 -4.67 15.86
N TYR A 94 4.57 -3.65 15.21
CA TYR A 94 5.42 -2.65 15.79
C TYR A 94 4.62 -1.49 16.39
N THR A 95 5.06 -1.00 17.53
CA THR A 95 4.62 0.30 18.07
C THR A 95 5.29 1.44 17.31
N ASP A 96 4.85 2.68 17.54
CA ASP A 96 5.50 3.89 17.00
C ASP A 96 6.97 4.01 17.41
N ASP A 97 7.34 3.44 18.57
CA ASP A 97 8.72 3.37 19.06
C ASP A 97 9.50 2.17 18.51
N LEU A 98 8.96 1.46 17.52
CA LEU A 98 9.53 0.25 16.91
C LEU A 98 9.73 -0.93 17.88
N ASN A 99 8.98 -0.99 18.96
CA ASN A 99 8.94 -2.17 19.81
C ASN A 99 7.87 -3.14 19.31
N VAL A 100 8.17 -4.44 19.37
CA VAL A 100 7.21 -5.47 18.99
C VAL A 100 6.17 -5.66 20.09
N GLN A 101 4.89 -5.65 19.71
CA GLN A 101 3.76 -5.88 20.59
C GLN A 101 2.81 -6.94 20.01
N PRO A 102 2.05 -7.68 20.86
CA PRO A 102 1.04 -8.62 20.39
C PRO A 102 -0.09 -7.90 19.65
N GLU A 103 -0.51 -8.44 18.49
CA GLU A 103 -1.66 -7.95 17.74
C GLU A 103 -2.78 -9.00 17.68
N LEU A 104 -2.62 -10.11 16.95
CA LEU A 104 -3.56 -11.24 16.99
C LEU A 104 -3.28 -12.20 18.15
N ALA A 105 -2.08 -12.15 18.71
CA ALA A 105 -1.74 -12.93 19.90
C ALA A 105 -2.41 -12.32 21.14
N GLU A 106 -3.12 -13.14 21.92
CA GLU A 106 -3.62 -12.81 23.27
C GLU A 106 -2.50 -12.97 24.31
N SER A 107 -1.77 -14.08 24.21
CA SER A 107 -0.64 -14.37 25.07
C SER A 107 0.42 -15.20 24.33
N TYR A 108 1.64 -15.16 24.84
CA TYR A 108 2.74 -15.93 24.26
C TYR A 108 3.80 -16.25 25.30
N GLU A 109 4.53 -17.35 25.05
CA GLU A 109 5.68 -17.79 25.86
C GLU A 109 6.85 -18.14 24.95
N VAL A 110 7.98 -17.43 25.11
CA VAL A 110 9.20 -17.67 24.32
C VAL A 110 10.10 -18.62 25.05
N ASN A 111 10.49 -19.72 24.39
CA ASN A 111 11.50 -20.66 24.88
C ASN A 111 12.72 -20.60 23.97
N THR A 112 13.67 -19.75 24.29
CA THR A 112 14.89 -19.55 23.50
C THR A 112 15.79 -20.79 23.49
N ASP A 113 15.86 -21.53 24.57
CA ASP A 113 16.71 -22.73 24.68
C ASP A 113 16.30 -23.82 23.67
N ARG A 114 15.00 -23.91 23.38
CA ARG A 114 14.41 -24.89 22.45
C ARG A 114 13.98 -24.26 21.13
N ALA A 115 14.24 -22.97 20.93
CA ALA A 115 13.91 -22.19 19.74
C ALA A 115 12.44 -22.31 19.32
N TYR A 116 11.51 -22.06 20.25
CA TYR A 116 10.09 -22.00 19.94
C TYR A 116 9.37 -20.88 20.70
N VAL A 117 8.21 -20.51 20.17
CA VAL A 117 7.22 -19.65 20.83
C VAL A 117 5.88 -20.36 20.85
N ASP A 118 5.28 -20.47 22.04
CA ASP A 118 3.87 -20.86 22.22
C ASP A 118 3.01 -19.60 22.14
N ILE A 119 1.92 -19.67 21.38
CA ILE A 119 1.02 -18.54 21.15
C ILE A 119 -0.41 -18.99 21.35
N THR A 120 -1.18 -18.16 22.09
CA THR A 120 -2.63 -18.23 22.15
C THR A 120 -3.19 -17.04 21.37
N LEU A 121 -4.05 -17.29 20.40
CA LEU A 121 -4.73 -16.25 19.61
C LEU A 121 -5.89 -15.64 20.41
N LYS A 122 -6.20 -14.38 20.13
CA LYS A 122 -7.38 -13.69 20.65
C LYS A 122 -8.66 -14.40 20.23
N ASP A 123 -9.60 -14.54 21.14
CA ASP A 123 -10.94 -15.04 20.85
C ASP A 123 -11.77 -14.01 20.09
N GLY A 124 -12.73 -14.48 19.28
CA GLY A 124 -13.72 -13.65 18.59
C GLY A 124 -13.13 -12.74 17.51
N VAL A 125 -11.90 -12.97 17.06
CA VAL A 125 -11.36 -12.29 15.89
C VAL A 125 -12.00 -12.86 14.63
N LEU A 126 -12.74 -12.02 13.92
CA LEU A 126 -13.44 -12.41 12.69
C LEU A 126 -12.71 -11.86 11.46
N TRP A 127 -12.67 -12.66 10.41
CA TRP A 127 -12.34 -12.23 9.06
C TRP A 127 -13.39 -11.27 8.51
N HIS A 128 -13.10 -10.62 7.41
CA HIS A 128 -14.04 -9.70 6.74
C HIS A 128 -15.29 -10.39 6.18
N ASP A 129 -15.24 -11.69 5.95
CA ASP A 129 -16.37 -12.54 5.53
C ASP A 129 -17.21 -13.06 6.72
N GLY A 130 -16.78 -12.83 7.95
CA GLY A 130 -17.46 -13.22 9.19
C GLY A 130 -17.04 -14.58 9.74
N THR A 131 -16.16 -15.32 9.09
CA THR A 131 -15.54 -16.54 9.63
C THR A 131 -14.53 -16.22 10.73
N GLU A 132 -14.17 -17.17 11.58
CA GLU A 132 -13.32 -16.92 12.74
C GLU A 132 -11.87 -17.29 12.44
N LEU A 133 -10.92 -16.46 12.90
CA LEU A 133 -9.49 -16.74 12.84
C LEU A 133 -9.12 -17.98 13.67
N THR A 134 -8.32 -18.85 13.10
CA THR A 134 -7.81 -20.08 13.75
C THR A 134 -6.28 -20.17 13.68
N ALA A 135 -5.71 -21.08 14.50
CA ALA A 135 -4.29 -21.42 14.41
C ALA A 135 -3.91 -22.12 13.08
N GLY A 136 -4.90 -22.69 12.40
CA GLY A 136 -4.75 -23.24 11.04
C GLY A 136 -4.32 -22.18 10.03
N ASP A 137 -4.94 -20.99 10.09
CA ASP A 137 -4.65 -19.87 9.18
C ASP A 137 -3.19 -19.42 9.29
N VAL A 138 -2.65 -19.38 10.52
CA VAL A 138 -1.24 -19.05 10.76
C VAL A 138 -0.31 -20.08 10.10
N ARG A 139 -0.58 -21.36 10.32
CA ARG A 139 0.19 -22.46 9.70
C ARG A 139 0.10 -22.41 8.19
N PHE A 140 -1.10 -22.19 7.64
CA PHE A 140 -1.35 -22.08 6.21
C PHE A 140 -0.53 -20.95 5.60
N THR A 141 -0.59 -19.76 6.22
CA THR A 141 0.13 -18.56 5.74
C THR A 141 1.64 -18.78 5.72
N VAL A 142 2.22 -19.30 6.82
CA VAL A 142 3.65 -19.62 6.89
C VAL A 142 4.05 -20.58 5.77
N ASN A 143 3.25 -21.62 5.52
CA ASN A 143 3.52 -22.58 4.46
C ASN A 143 3.40 -21.96 3.06
N ALA A 144 2.44 -21.05 2.85
CA ALA A 144 2.27 -20.36 1.57
C ALA A 144 3.48 -19.46 1.26
N ILE A 145 3.90 -18.62 2.21
CA ILE A 145 5.08 -17.74 2.04
C ILE A 145 6.34 -18.57 1.78
N LYS A 146 6.55 -19.67 2.51
CA LYS A 146 7.68 -20.56 2.27
C LYS A 146 7.65 -21.23 0.89
N SER A 147 6.45 -21.63 0.44
CA SER A 147 6.26 -22.29 -0.85
C SER A 147 6.47 -21.35 -2.03
N TYR A 148 6.14 -20.07 -1.86
CA TYR A 148 6.42 -19.05 -2.89
C TYR A 148 7.92 -18.78 -3.01
N GLY A 149 8.62 -18.61 -1.88
CA GLY A 149 10.07 -18.47 -1.86
C GLY A 149 10.58 -17.04 -1.74
N SER A 150 11.84 -16.84 -2.10
CA SER A 150 12.62 -15.63 -1.80
C SER A 150 12.21 -14.38 -2.59
N GLU A 151 11.30 -14.46 -3.52
CA GLU A 151 10.80 -13.32 -4.28
C GLU A 151 9.74 -12.52 -3.52
N GLY A 152 9.06 -13.14 -2.53
CA GLY A 152 8.05 -12.48 -1.71
C GLY A 152 8.66 -11.64 -0.59
N ILE A 153 8.05 -10.48 -0.30
CA ILE A 153 8.53 -9.51 0.71
C ILE A 153 8.61 -10.08 2.13
N TYR A 154 7.79 -11.08 2.47
CA TYR A 154 7.76 -11.69 3.81
C TYR A 154 8.63 -12.94 3.96
N TYR A 155 9.27 -13.40 2.87
CA TYR A 155 10.06 -14.63 2.90
C TYR A 155 11.19 -14.59 3.94
N GLU A 156 11.90 -13.48 4.03
CA GLU A 156 13.06 -13.34 4.92
C GLU A 156 12.67 -13.57 6.40
N ALA A 157 11.54 -13.00 6.82
CA ALA A 157 10.99 -13.20 8.15
C ALA A 157 10.59 -14.68 8.38
N VAL A 158 9.78 -15.22 7.47
CA VAL A 158 9.25 -16.60 7.58
C VAL A 158 10.34 -17.66 7.36
N SER A 159 11.42 -17.33 6.66
CA SER A 159 12.57 -18.26 6.46
C SER A 159 13.23 -18.67 7.77
N LYS A 160 13.14 -17.85 8.83
CA LYS A 160 13.62 -18.13 10.19
C LYS A 160 12.78 -19.20 10.90
N ILE A 161 11.52 -19.37 10.51
CA ILE A 161 10.60 -20.36 11.06
C ILE A 161 10.95 -21.74 10.51
N ASN A 162 11.08 -22.75 11.37
CA ASN A 162 11.21 -24.14 10.97
C ASN A 162 9.85 -24.74 10.64
N SER A 163 8.92 -24.71 11.60
CA SER A 163 7.57 -25.29 11.45
C SER A 163 6.57 -24.62 12.39
N VAL A 164 5.29 -24.77 12.06
CA VAL A 164 4.15 -24.36 12.89
C VAL A 164 3.35 -25.60 13.24
N THR A 165 3.12 -25.83 14.52
CA THR A 165 2.30 -26.93 15.05
C THR A 165 1.03 -26.35 15.67
N VAL A 166 -0.13 -26.68 15.12
CA VAL A 166 -1.44 -26.36 15.68
C VAL A 166 -1.72 -27.29 16.86
N GLN A 167 -2.02 -26.73 18.01
CA GLN A 167 -2.31 -27.48 19.26
C GLN A 167 -3.80 -27.44 19.62
N GLY A 168 -4.53 -26.49 19.09
CA GLY A 168 -5.96 -26.27 19.19
C GLY A 168 -6.40 -25.15 18.28
N ASP A 169 -7.70 -24.82 18.23
CA ASP A 169 -8.23 -23.80 17.31
C ASP A 169 -7.59 -22.43 17.52
N LYS A 170 -7.22 -22.11 18.75
CA LYS A 170 -6.61 -20.83 19.13
C LYS A 170 -5.15 -20.96 19.63
N THR A 171 -4.60 -22.17 19.66
CA THR A 171 -3.27 -22.40 20.23
C THR A 171 -2.34 -23.04 19.23
N LEU A 172 -1.12 -22.50 19.14
CA LEU A 172 -0.10 -22.99 18.22
C LEU A 172 1.29 -22.84 18.83
N ARG A 173 2.23 -23.63 18.31
CA ARG A 173 3.65 -23.51 18.58
C ARG A 173 4.41 -23.27 17.29
N ILE A 174 5.23 -22.23 17.29
CA ILE A 174 6.13 -21.88 16.18
C ILE A 174 7.54 -22.27 16.58
N TYR A 175 8.14 -23.21 15.83
CA TYR A 175 9.54 -23.58 15.96
C TYR A 175 10.40 -22.75 15.01
N PHE A 176 11.47 -22.18 15.52
CA PHE A 176 12.48 -21.50 14.73
C PHE A 176 13.61 -22.45 14.34
N ARG A 177 14.43 -22.08 13.36
CA ARG A 177 15.53 -22.91 12.89
C ARG A 177 16.65 -23.05 13.93
N ASN A 178 16.86 -22.02 14.70
CA ASN A 178 17.84 -21.97 15.78
C ASN A 178 17.44 -20.90 16.83
N ASN A 179 18.20 -20.85 17.92
CA ASN A 179 17.90 -19.96 19.05
C ASN A 179 18.01 -18.45 18.69
N THR A 180 18.90 -18.10 17.78
CA THR A 180 19.13 -16.71 17.35
C THR A 180 18.02 -16.20 16.43
N ASP A 181 17.32 -17.12 15.76
CA ASP A 181 16.18 -16.78 14.89
C ASP A 181 14.87 -16.62 15.69
N CYS A 182 14.85 -17.04 16.97
CA CYS A 182 13.68 -16.99 17.84
C CYS A 182 13.37 -15.55 18.26
N SER A 183 12.77 -14.79 17.34
CA SER A 183 12.42 -13.38 17.53
C SER A 183 10.98 -13.15 17.12
N LEU A 184 10.26 -12.33 17.89
CA LEU A 184 8.88 -11.93 17.61
C LEU A 184 8.79 -11.04 16.35
N ASP A 185 9.87 -10.35 15.97
CA ASP A 185 9.93 -9.56 14.73
C ASP A 185 9.66 -10.42 13.49
N ALA A 186 10.03 -11.70 13.52
CA ALA A 186 9.77 -12.64 12.44
C ALA A 186 8.29 -13.00 12.29
N LEU A 187 7.42 -12.54 13.18
CA LEU A 187 5.98 -12.86 13.24
C LEU A 187 5.09 -11.65 12.91
N THR A 188 5.63 -10.64 12.21
CA THR A 188 4.94 -9.41 11.83
C THR A 188 4.40 -9.43 10.39
N PHE A 189 4.27 -10.60 9.78
CA PHE A 189 3.68 -10.80 8.45
C PHE A 189 2.15 -10.94 8.53
N PRO A 190 1.40 -10.56 7.47
CA PRO A 190 -0.05 -10.67 7.42
C PRO A 190 -0.51 -12.14 7.50
N ILE A 191 -1.56 -12.41 8.27
CA ILE A 191 -2.21 -13.73 8.31
C ILE A 191 -3.34 -13.75 7.29
N LEU A 192 -3.47 -14.86 6.55
CA LEU A 192 -4.47 -15.08 5.51
C LEU A 192 -5.39 -16.26 5.87
N PRO A 193 -6.68 -16.23 5.49
CA PRO A 193 -7.65 -17.27 5.79
C PRO A 193 -7.37 -18.55 4.99
N GLU A 194 -7.20 -19.70 5.67
CA GLU A 194 -6.98 -21.01 5.04
C GLU A 194 -8.20 -21.44 4.22
N ASP A 195 -9.41 -21.22 4.75
CA ASP A 195 -10.67 -21.74 4.18
C ASP A 195 -11.04 -21.12 2.82
N GLN A 196 -10.44 -19.98 2.44
CA GLN A 196 -10.68 -19.36 1.13
C GLN A 196 -9.90 -20.02 0.00
N TYR A 197 -8.92 -20.85 0.31
CA TYR A 197 -8.04 -21.44 -0.68
C TYR A 197 -8.01 -22.95 -0.56
N SER A 198 -8.11 -23.65 -1.68
CA SER A 198 -8.02 -25.11 -1.72
C SER A 198 -6.63 -25.64 -1.32
N SER A 199 -5.60 -24.80 -1.41
CA SER A 199 -4.21 -25.12 -1.06
C SER A 199 -3.33 -23.86 -1.08
N THR A 200 -2.13 -23.93 -0.51
CA THR A 200 -1.12 -22.88 -0.62
C THR A 200 -0.77 -22.55 -2.08
N ARG A 201 -0.78 -23.56 -2.96
CA ARG A 201 -0.55 -23.36 -4.39
C ARG A 201 -1.69 -22.56 -5.05
N SER A 202 -2.94 -22.77 -4.65
CA SER A 202 -4.07 -21.99 -5.12
C SER A 202 -3.89 -20.52 -4.76
N LEU A 203 -3.55 -20.23 -3.51
CA LEU A 203 -3.25 -18.86 -3.06
C LEU A 203 -2.10 -18.22 -3.88
N ILE A 204 -1.00 -18.93 -4.06
CA ILE A 204 0.18 -18.43 -4.79
C ILE A 204 -0.14 -18.11 -6.26
N ASN A 205 -1.01 -18.89 -6.89
CA ASN A 205 -1.37 -18.69 -8.30
C ASN A 205 -2.47 -17.66 -8.53
N THR A 206 -3.08 -17.12 -7.46
CA THR A 206 -4.11 -16.09 -7.56
C THR A 206 -3.44 -14.71 -7.47
N THR A 207 -3.27 -14.04 -8.59
CA THR A 207 -2.61 -12.74 -8.68
C THR A 207 -3.55 -11.64 -9.16
N ASP A 208 -4.17 -11.79 -10.32
CA ASP A 208 -4.93 -10.73 -11.00
C ASP A 208 -6.33 -10.53 -10.41
N ASP A 209 -6.99 -11.63 -9.99
CA ASP A 209 -8.34 -11.62 -9.42
C ASP A 209 -8.29 -11.81 -7.88
N PHE A 210 -7.22 -11.36 -7.24
CA PHE A 210 -7.07 -11.53 -5.81
C PHE A 210 -7.94 -10.52 -5.04
N GLU A 211 -8.97 -11.01 -4.37
CA GLU A 211 -9.82 -10.21 -3.48
C GLU A 211 -9.36 -10.41 -2.02
N PRO A 212 -8.74 -9.38 -1.41
CA PRO A 212 -8.24 -9.49 -0.05
C PRO A 212 -9.33 -9.71 1.00
N VAL A 213 -9.20 -10.75 1.81
CA VAL A 213 -10.02 -10.96 3.01
C VAL A 213 -9.09 -11.01 4.21
N GLY A 214 -9.17 -9.99 5.05
CA GLY A 214 -8.33 -9.82 6.21
C GLY A 214 -9.12 -9.74 7.53
N THR A 215 -8.40 -9.50 8.61
CA THR A 215 -8.96 -9.20 9.93
C THR A 215 -8.84 -7.72 10.30
N GLY A 216 -8.15 -6.93 9.47
CA GLY A 216 -7.81 -5.54 9.70
C GLY A 216 -8.98 -4.58 9.76
N GLN A 217 -8.66 -3.29 9.91
CA GLN A 217 -9.67 -2.23 10.07
C GLN A 217 -10.43 -1.91 8.79
N TYR A 218 -9.85 -2.23 7.62
CA TYR A 218 -10.42 -1.93 6.32
C TYR A 218 -10.65 -3.20 5.52
N LYS A 219 -11.80 -3.25 4.82
CA LYS A 219 -12.19 -4.30 3.89
C LYS A 219 -11.91 -3.86 2.46
N PHE A 220 -11.50 -4.80 1.63
CA PHE A 220 -11.50 -4.61 0.18
C PHE A 220 -12.92 -4.31 -0.33
N ALA A 221 -13.04 -3.30 -1.17
CA ALA A 221 -14.32 -2.94 -1.82
C ALA A 221 -14.22 -3.07 -3.34
N SER A 222 -13.18 -2.50 -3.96
CA SER A 222 -12.90 -2.64 -5.39
C SER A 222 -11.48 -2.21 -5.70
N TYR A 223 -10.96 -2.71 -6.81
CA TYR A 223 -9.70 -2.25 -7.39
C TYR A 223 -9.88 -2.03 -8.88
N ASP A 224 -9.65 -0.80 -9.31
CA ASP A 224 -9.56 -0.45 -10.71
C ASP A 224 -8.11 -0.13 -11.04
N TYR A 225 -7.53 -0.96 -11.92
CA TYR A 225 -6.12 -0.82 -12.29
C TYR A 225 -5.88 0.54 -12.93
N LEU A 226 -4.90 1.29 -12.44
CA LEU A 226 -4.53 2.67 -12.81
C LEU A 226 -5.45 3.78 -12.29
N GLU A 227 -6.54 3.50 -11.61
CA GLU A 227 -7.43 4.51 -11.08
C GLU A 227 -7.40 4.54 -9.55
N ALA A 228 -7.97 3.53 -8.88
CA ALA A 228 -8.09 3.52 -7.43
C ALA A 228 -8.26 2.13 -6.82
N LEU A 229 -7.65 1.92 -5.67
CA LEU A 229 -8.01 0.88 -4.73
C LEU A 229 -8.96 1.46 -3.68
N ASN A 230 -10.17 0.94 -3.60
CA ASN A 230 -11.17 1.35 -2.64
C ASN A 230 -11.24 0.37 -1.47
N LEU A 231 -11.09 0.90 -0.27
CA LEU A 231 -11.24 0.17 0.98
C LEU A 231 -12.39 0.77 1.78
N SER A 232 -13.15 -0.05 2.47
CA SER A 232 -14.22 0.38 3.37
C SER A 232 -13.89 0.02 4.82
N PRO A 233 -14.26 0.83 5.83
CA PRO A 233 -14.08 0.47 7.22
C PRO A 233 -14.80 -0.84 7.58
N LYS A 234 -14.18 -1.71 8.38
CA LYS A 234 -14.73 -3.01 8.79
C LYS A 234 -16.10 -2.89 9.45
N ASN A 235 -16.34 -1.83 10.22
CA ASN A 235 -17.56 -1.58 10.97
C ASN A 235 -18.55 -0.64 10.26
N SER A 236 -18.35 -0.31 8.98
CA SER A 236 -19.33 0.46 8.23
C SER A 236 -20.55 -0.41 8.00
N THR A 237 -21.62 -0.15 8.73
CA THR A 237 -22.96 -0.61 8.34
C THR A 237 -23.24 0.06 7.01
N SER A 238 -23.20 -0.70 5.93
CA SER A 238 -23.55 -0.22 4.60
C SER A 238 -25.01 0.23 4.63
N ALA A 239 -25.22 1.51 4.90
CA ALA A 239 -26.46 2.16 4.52
C ALA A 239 -26.47 2.16 2.99
N GLN A 240 -27.12 1.14 2.40
CA GLN A 240 -27.44 1.10 0.98
C GLN A 240 -28.20 2.38 0.67
N ARG A 241 -27.51 3.37 0.09
CA ARG A 241 -28.21 4.42 -0.65
C ARG A 241 -28.68 3.78 -1.94
N GLN A 242 -29.96 3.39 -1.96
CA GLN A 242 -30.66 3.15 -3.20
C GLN A 242 -30.57 4.44 -4.04
N PRO A 243 -30.22 4.35 -5.34
CA PRO A 243 -30.35 5.49 -6.23
C PRO A 243 -31.84 5.85 -6.28
N THR A 244 -32.18 7.04 -5.83
CA THR A 244 -33.50 7.63 -6.08
C THR A 244 -33.65 7.87 -7.58
N ALA A 245 -34.67 7.25 -8.15
CA ALA A 245 -35.10 7.38 -9.54
C ALA A 245 -35.47 8.83 -9.91
#